data_dff17ec769be874f2223a8423bc6f833
#
_entry.id   dff17ec769be874f2223a8423bc6f833
#
_cell.length_a   1.000
_cell.length_b   1.000
_cell.length_c   1.000
_cell.angle_alpha   90.00
_cell.angle_beta   90.00
_cell.angle_gamma   90.00
#
_symmetry.space_group_name_H-M   'P 1'
#
loop_
_entity.id
_entity.type
_entity.pdbx_description
1 polymer ?
#
loop_
_entity_poly.entity_id
_entity_poly.type
_entity_poly.pdbx_seq_one_letter_code
_entity_poly.pdbx_strand_id
1 'polypeptide(L)'
;MAASTVLSTDDVAPRDRAPAWREWIFSHFGGLESDLYGDTDFDGHMAASHAGDVILTKLEANRHRVLRSPHLARASDTPYLKIVAPWQGSATVEQQGRQACARDGGWVIYDTTGSYAIANPERVEHLIVMLPKDQMAERGVRLGDLMARHVGGASGISRVALETMRTTYQELPNMSADAARGAGELIMQLVRLSLLELAGQETAMTQRAALKDRIRDHVARHLRDPDLSVEGI
;
A
#
# COMPACT_ATOMS: atom_id res chain seq x y z
N MET A 1 27.70 -2.07 2.67
CA MET A 1 26.82 -0.92 2.44
C MET A 1 25.65 -1.40 1.56
N ALA A 2 24.42 -1.18 1.97
CA ALA A 2 23.26 -1.49 1.12
C ALA A 2 23.35 -0.62 -0.15
N ALA A 3 23.16 -1.22 -1.33
CA ALA A 3 23.16 -0.48 -2.58
C ALA A 3 21.95 0.49 -2.57
N SER A 4 22.23 1.78 -2.63
CA SER A 4 21.22 2.83 -2.73
C SER A 4 21.20 3.33 -4.17
N THR A 5 20.01 3.33 -4.78
CA THR A 5 19.79 3.96 -6.10
C THR A 5 19.13 5.30 -5.86
N VAL A 6 19.77 6.38 -6.32
CA VAL A 6 19.23 7.74 -6.24
C VAL A 6 19.03 8.26 -7.65
N LEU A 7 17.84 8.77 -7.93
CA LEU A 7 17.44 9.35 -9.20
C LEU A 7 16.79 10.72 -8.92
N SER A 8 17.25 11.76 -9.62
CA SER A 8 16.77 13.14 -9.47
C SER A 8 16.57 13.79 -10.84
N THR A 9 15.44 14.43 -11.04
CA THR A 9 15.20 15.23 -12.25
C THR A 9 16.08 16.49 -12.30
N ASP A 10 16.71 16.88 -11.19
CA ASP A 10 17.69 18.00 -11.18
C ASP A 10 18.95 17.66 -11.99
N ASP A 11 19.26 16.36 -12.10
CA ASP A 11 20.40 15.88 -12.88
C ASP A 11 20.11 15.80 -14.38
N VAL A 12 18.88 16.17 -14.80
CA VAL A 12 18.39 16.05 -16.18
C VAL A 12 17.97 17.40 -16.73
N ALA A 13 18.26 17.64 -18.02
CA ALA A 13 17.81 18.89 -18.66
C ALA A 13 16.28 19.01 -18.61
N PRO A 14 15.71 20.23 -18.41
CA PRO A 14 14.27 20.41 -18.19
C PRO A 14 13.38 19.68 -19.21
N ARG A 15 13.73 19.75 -20.50
CA ARG A 15 13.00 19.09 -21.59
C ARG A 15 12.95 17.55 -21.48
N ASP A 16 13.90 16.96 -20.77
CA ASP A 16 14.08 15.49 -20.67
C ASP A 16 13.57 14.95 -19.33
N ARG A 17 13.17 15.82 -18.35
CA ARG A 17 12.72 15.44 -17.00
C ARG A 17 11.49 14.53 -17.02
N ALA A 18 10.45 14.92 -17.74
CA ALA A 18 9.23 14.15 -17.82
C ALA A 18 9.43 12.76 -18.49
N PRO A 19 10.16 12.64 -19.61
CA PRO A 19 10.56 11.33 -20.16
C PRO A 19 11.38 10.49 -19.18
N ALA A 20 12.41 11.07 -18.54
CA ALA A 20 13.27 10.37 -17.59
C ALA A 20 12.46 9.84 -16.39
N TRP A 21 11.59 10.65 -15.82
CA TRP A 21 10.72 10.22 -14.72
C TRP A 21 9.85 9.01 -15.09
N ARG A 22 9.22 9.03 -16.27
CA ARG A 22 8.42 7.89 -16.75
C ARG A 22 9.25 6.61 -16.87
N GLU A 23 10.46 6.71 -17.42
CA GLU A 23 11.39 5.61 -17.55
C GLU A 23 11.80 5.03 -16.17
N TRP A 24 12.14 5.91 -15.23
CA TRP A 24 12.54 5.49 -13.87
C TRP A 24 11.40 4.80 -13.12
N ILE A 25 10.20 5.36 -13.18
CA ILE A 25 9.04 4.73 -12.56
C ILE A 25 8.74 3.39 -13.21
N PHE A 26 8.80 3.31 -14.53
CA PHE A 26 8.60 2.07 -15.26
C PHE A 26 9.61 0.99 -14.83
N SER A 27 10.89 1.32 -14.84
CA SER A 27 11.98 0.38 -14.57
C SER A 27 12.04 -0.02 -13.09
N HIS A 28 11.94 0.96 -12.18
CA HIS A 28 12.10 0.70 -10.74
C HIS A 28 10.92 -0.08 -10.15
N PHE A 29 9.71 0.19 -10.61
CA PHE A 29 8.51 -0.43 -10.06
C PHE A 29 7.95 -1.60 -10.87
N GLY A 30 8.71 -2.10 -11.84
CA GLY A 30 8.36 -3.31 -12.60
C GLY A 30 7.22 -3.11 -13.59
N GLY A 31 7.23 -2.02 -14.35
CA GLY A 31 6.27 -1.72 -15.41
C GLY A 31 5.05 -0.94 -14.92
N LEU A 32 5.19 0.39 -14.83
CA LEU A 32 4.11 1.34 -14.55
C LEU A 32 4.07 2.41 -15.62
N GLU A 33 2.90 2.72 -16.12
CA GLU A 33 2.67 3.92 -16.92
C GLU A 33 2.48 5.13 -16.00
N SER A 34 3.05 6.28 -16.36
CA SER A 34 2.95 7.52 -15.59
C SER A 34 2.26 8.61 -16.40
N ASP A 35 1.14 9.12 -15.88
CA ASP A 35 0.49 10.34 -16.36
C ASP A 35 0.93 11.51 -15.47
N LEU A 36 1.60 12.48 -16.06
CA LEU A 36 2.12 13.67 -15.39
C LEU A 36 1.19 14.89 -15.60
N TYR A 37 -0.02 14.67 -16.10
CA TYR A 37 -1.03 15.71 -16.38
C TYR A 37 -0.51 16.85 -17.27
N GLY A 38 0.36 16.51 -18.23
CA GLY A 38 0.95 17.47 -19.16
C GLY A 38 2.10 18.30 -18.59
N ASP A 39 2.57 18.03 -17.38
CA ASP A 39 3.76 18.66 -16.81
C ASP A 39 5.01 18.20 -17.58
N THR A 40 5.65 19.15 -18.27
CA THR A 40 6.86 18.92 -19.07
C THR A 40 8.14 19.23 -18.32
N ASP A 41 8.07 20.06 -17.28
CA ASP A 41 9.18 20.40 -16.37
C ASP A 41 8.95 19.71 -15.01
N PHE A 42 8.74 18.38 -15.08
CA PHE A 42 8.40 17.56 -13.94
C PHE A 42 9.54 17.52 -12.93
N ASP A 43 9.22 17.78 -11.67
CA ASP A 43 10.15 17.68 -10.56
C ASP A 43 9.86 16.42 -9.75
N GLY A 44 10.87 15.55 -9.65
CA GLY A 44 10.78 14.30 -8.94
C GLY A 44 12.13 13.73 -8.50
N HIS A 45 12.14 13.16 -7.29
CA HIS A 45 13.29 12.52 -6.68
C HIS A 45 12.90 11.15 -6.15
N MET A 46 13.78 10.19 -6.30
CA MET A 46 13.57 8.84 -5.81
C MET A 46 14.88 8.28 -5.23
N ALA A 47 14.81 7.75 -4.01
CA ALA A 47 15.93 7.09 -3.36
C ALA A 47 15.49 5.73 -2.82
N ALA A 48 16.06 4.65 -3.35
CA ALA A 48 15.74 3.28 -2.98
C ALA A 48 16.88 2.63 -2.21
N SER A 49 16.54 1.88 -1.18
CA SER A 49 17.45 1.12 -0.34
C SER A 49 16.87 -0.25 -0.01
N HIS A 50 17.72 -1.23 0.31
CA HIS A 50 17.33 -2.60 0.57
C HIS A 50 17.52 -2.96 2.05
N ALA A 51 16.47 -3.51 2.67
CA ALA A 51 16.50 -4.15 3.97
C ALA A 51 16.28 -5.67 3.78
N GLY A 52 17.34 -6.39 3.39
CA GLY A 52 17.20 -7.76 2.90
C GLY A 52 16.37 -7.80 1.61
N ASP A 53 15.29 -8.58 1.61
CA ASP A 53 14.37 -8.71 0.48
C ASP A 53 13.32 -7.59 0.40
N VAL A 54 13.24 -6.74 1.42
CA VAL A 54 12.36 -5.58 1.46
C VAL A 54 13.04 -4.39 0.80
N ILE A 55 12.34 -3.74 -0.14
CA ILE A 55 12.81 -2.53 -0.81
C ILE A 55 12.04 -1.35 -0.22
N LEU A 56 12.76 -0.35 0.27
CA LEU A 56 12.21 0.90 0.78
C LEU A 56 12.63 2.04 -0.15
N THR A 57 11.65 2.73 -0.72
CA THR A 57 11.89 3.83 -1.65
C THR A 57 11.24 5.09 -1.12
N LYS A 58 12.03 6.12 -0.87
CA LYS A 58 11.53 7.48 -0.71
C LYS A 58 11.26 8.04 -2.10
N LEU A 59 10.06 8.53 -2.32
CA LEU A 59 9.63 9.16 -3.56
C LEU A 59 9.07 10.55 -3.23
N GLU A 60 9.64 11.56 -3.84
CA GLU A 60 9.15 12.95 -3.79
C GLU A 60 8.89 13.40 -5.23
N ALA A 61 7.69 13.91 -5.51
CA ALA A 61 7.33 14.24 -6.88
C ALA A 61 6.17 15.22 -6.97
N ASN A 62 6.11 15.98 -8.07
CA ASN A 62 4.94 16.74 -8.46
C ASN A 62 3.73 15.83 -8.62
N ARG A 63 2.54 16.44 -8.71
CA ARG A 63 1.31 15.66 -8.91
C ARG A 63 1.44 14.74 -10.13
N HIS A 64 1.04 13.50 -9.98
CA HIS A 64 1.07 12.51 -11.04
C HIS A 64 0.13 11.34 -10.74
N ARG A 65 -0.13 10.53 -11.74
CA ARG A 65 -0.84 9.26 -11.60
C ARG A 65 0.01 8.15 -12.17
N VAL A 66 0.03 7.01 -11.52
CA VAL A 66 0.65 5.80 -12.05
C VAL A 66 -0.41 4.73 -12.28
N LEU A 67 -0.23 3.97 -13.35
CA LEU A 67 -1.16 2.95 -13.80
C LEU A 67 -0.43 1.64 -14.09
N ARG A 68 -0.92 0.56 -13.53
CA ARG A 68 -0.53 -0.78 -13.92
C ARG A 68 -1.68 -1.43 -14.65
N SER A 69 -1.57 -1.49 -15.97
CA SER A 69 -2.58 -2.14 -16.81
C SER A 69 -2.57 -3.67 -16.60
N PRO A 70 -3.66 -4.40 -16.96
CA PRO A 70 -3.67 -5.86 -16.92
C PRO A 70 -2.56 -6.50 -17.77
N HIS A 71 -2.15 -5.84 -18.85
CA HIS A 71 -1.04 -6.29 -19.68
C HIS A 71 0.29 -6.23 -18.91
N LEU A 72 0.60 -5.09 -18.31
CA LEU A 72 1.81 -4.88 -17.51
C LEU A 72 1.85 -5.79 -16.27
N ALA A 73 0.70 -6.05 -15.64
CA ALA A 73 0.61 -6.95 -14.49
C ALA A 73 1.02 -8.40 -14.86
N ARG A 74 0.65 -8.86 -16.06
CA ARG A 74 1.02 -10.20 -16.55
C ARG A 74 2.47 -10.34 -17.00
N ALA A 75 3.11 -9.23 -17.37
CA ALA A 75 4.48 -9.21 -17.89
C ALA A 75 5.56 -9.16 -16.78
N SER A 76 5.18 -9.08 -15.50
CA SER A 76 6.13 -8.99 -14.39
C SER A 76 6.41 -10.36 -13.79
N ASP A 77 7.68 -10.69 -13.68
CA ASP A 77 8.15 -11.97 -13.15
C ASP A 77 8.29 -12.00 -11.61
N THR A 78 8.26 -10.85 -10.96
CA THR A 78 8.46 -10.77 -9.49
C THR A 78 7.22 -10.21 -8.80
N PRO A 79 6.47 -11.05 -8.06
CA PRO A 79 5.30 -10.63 -7.34
C PRO A 79 5.66 -9.91 -6.04
N TYR A 80 5.19 -8.66 -5.89
CA TYR A 80 5.30 -7.89 -4.65
C TYR A 80 3.92 -7.50 -4.10
N LEU A 81 3.86 -7.36 -2.78
CA LEU A 81 2.91 -6.45 -2.15
C LEU A 81 3.60 -5.10 -1.98
N LYS A 82 2.93 -4.02 -2.34
CA LYS A 82 3.45 -2.66 -2.17
C LYS A 82 2.63 -1.90 -1.17
N ILE A 83 3.33 -1.09 -0.39
CA ILE A 83 2.72 -0.14 0.55
C ILE A 83 3.06 1.26 0.08
N VAL A 84 2.07 2.15 0.09
CA VAL A 84 2.26 3.59 0.01
C VAL A 84 1.93 4.21 1.37
N ALA A 85 2.91 4.92 1.93
CA ALA A 85 2.83 5.57 3.23
C ALA A 85 3.30 7.03 3.09
N PRO A 86 2.40 8.01 2.99
CA PRO A 86 2.77 9.41 2.83
C PRO A 86 3.48 9.97 4.06
N TRP A 87 4.54 10.75 3.85
CA TRP A 87 5.04 11.75 4.80
C TRP A 87 4.37 13.09 4.55
N GLN A 88 4.13 13.41 3.25
CA GLN A 88 3.45 14.63 2.83
C GLN A 88 2.53 14.35 1.65
N GLY A 89 1.39 15.04 1.62
CA GLY A 89 0.37 14.87 0.58
C GLY A 89 -0.47 13.62 0.78
N SER A 90 -1.06 13.14 -0.29
CA SER A 90 -1.95 11.97 -0.26
C SER A 90 -1.79 11.08 -1.48
N ALA A 91 -2.09 9.81 -1.32
CA ALA A 91 -2.15 8.82 -2.40
C ALA A 91 -3.49 8.10 -2.38
N THR A 92 -4.21 8.10 -3.48
CA THR A 92 -5.41 7.31 -3.65
C THR A 92 -5.08 6.08 -4.48
N VAL A 93 -5.22 4.90 -3.87
CA VAL A 93 -4.98 3.59 -4.50
C VAL A 93 -6.31 2.98 -4.89
N GLU A 94 -6.40 2.54 -6.14
CA GLU A 94 -7.56 1.82 -6.69
C GLU A 94 -7.12 0.44 -7.17
N GLN A 95 -7.74 -0.61 -6.65
CA GLN A 95 -7.50 -1.99 -7.07
C GLN A 95 -8.72 -2.87 -6.82
N GLN A 96 -9.06 -3.75 -7.76
CA GLN A 96 -10.17 -4.73 -7.65
C GLN A 96 -11.52 -4.09 -7.29
N GLY A 97 -11.83 -2.91 -7.85
CA GLY A 97 -13.06 -2.18 -7.58
C GLY A 97 -13.14 -1.52 -6.19
N ARG A 98 -12.04 -1.55 -5.43
CA ARG A 98 -11.92 -0.86 -4.14
C ARG A 98 -11.01 0.35 -4.29
N GLN A 99 -11.25 1.36 -3.47
CA GLN A 99 -10.45 2.58 -3.43
C GLN A 99 -10.13 2.93 -1.97
N ALA A 100 -8.89 3.28 -1.71
CA ALA A 100 -8.46 3.76 -0.39
C ALA A 100 -7.49 4.93 -0.55
N CYS A 101 -7.61 5.91 0.33
CA CYS A 101 -6.72 7.07 0.39
C CYS A 101 -5.76 6.93 1.57
N ALA A 102 -4.46 6.93 1.29
CA ALA A 102 -3.42 7.08 2.30
C ALA A 102 -3.11 8.58 2.49
N ARG A 103 -2.94 8.98 3.75
CA ARG A 103 -2.49 10.31 4.18
C ARG A 103 -1.47 10.14 5.30
N ASP A 104 -0.91 11.24 5.79
CA ASP A 104 -0.01 11.18 6.94
C ASP A 104 -0.61 10.38 8.11
N GLY A 105 0.20 9.53 8.71
CA GLY A 105 -0.19 8.64 9.80
C GLY A 105 -0.92 7.37 9.35
N GLY A 106 -1.15 7.15 8.06
CA GLY A 106 -1.76 5.93 7.51
C GLY A 106 -1.02 5.38 6.32
N TRP A 107 -1.38 4.19 5.87
CA TRP A 107 -0.82 3.56 4.69
C TRP A 107 -1.85 2.67 4.00
N VAL A 108 -1.61 2.40 2.73
CA VAL A 108 -2.42 1.50 1.91
C VAL A 108 -1.54 0.45 1.28
N ILE A 109 -2.00 -0.81 1.29
CA ILE A 109 -1.32 -1.93 0.66
C ILE A 109 -2.05 -2.35 -0.62
N TYR A 110 -1.29 -2.76 -1.64
CA TYR A 110 -1.81 -3.22 -2.93
C TYR A 110 -0.89 -4.28 -3.55
N ASP A 111 -1.45 -5.06 -4.46
CA ASP A 111 -0.82 -6.24 -5.06
C ASP A 111 -0.37 -5.95 -6.50
N THR A 112 0.91 -6.16 -6.79
CA THR A 112 1.47 -5.92 -8.13
C THR A 112 1.10 -6.98 -9.15
N THR A 113 0.56 -8.13 -8.75
CA THR A 113 0.14 -9.18 -9.68
C THR A 113 -1.20 -8.88 -10.36
N GLY A 114 -1.92 -7.86 -9.89
CA GLY A 114 -3.14 -7.34 -10.50
C GLY A 114 -2.96 -5.94 -11.08
N SER A 115 -3.95 -5.47 -11.83
CA SER A 115 -4.02 -4.07 -12.25
C SER A 115 -4.37 -3.17 -11.08
N TYR A 116 -3.81 -1.96 -11.10
CA TYR A 116 -4.11 -0.91 -10.13
C TYR A 116 -3.82 0.49 -10.66
N ALA A 117 -4.36 1.48 -10.01
CA ALA A 117 -4.03 2.89 -10.24
C ALA A 117 -3.69 3.58 -8.91
N ILE A 118 -2.76 4.52 -8.96
CA ILE A 118 -2.44 5.40 -7.81
C ILE A 118 -2.47 6.83 -8.31
N ALA A 119 -3.33 7.65 -7.70
CA ALA A 119 -3.42 9.08 -7.99
C ALA A 119 -2.80 9.88 -6.84
N ASN A 120 -1.85 10.74 -7.19
CA ASN A 120 -1.23 11.74 -6.32
C ASN A 120 -1.68 13.12 -6.81
N PRO A 121 -2.71 13.72 -6.19
CA PRO A 121 -3.37 14.91 -6.73
C PRO A 121 -2.56 16.20 -6.54
N GLU A 122 -1.51 16.14 -5.75
CA GLU A 122 -0.63 17.25 -5.36
C GLU A 122 0.83 16.79 -5.37
N ARG A 123 1.77 17.68 -5.05
CA ARG A 123 3.14 17.29 -4.73
C ARG A 123 3.15 16.39 -3.51
N VAL A 124 3.89 15.32 -3.57
CA VAL A 124 3.88 14.27 -2.55
C VAL A 124 5.29 13.91 -2.11
N GLU A 125 5.38 13.43 -0.86
CA GLU A 125 6.54 12.73 -0.32
C GLU A 125 6.05 11.41 0.28
N HIS A 126 6.43 10.29 -0.32
CA HIS A 126 5.97 8.96 0.05
C HIS A 126 7.11 8.04 0.42
N LEU A 127 6.88 7.19 1.41
CA LEU A 127 7.60 5.94 1.55
C LEU A 127 6.84 4.85 0.79
N ILE A 128 7.49 4.25 -0.21
CA ILE A 128 7.00 3.07 -0.91
C ILE A 128 7.77 1.87 -0.38
N VAL A 129 7.07 0.87 0.13
CA VAL A 129 7.68 -0.37 0.63
C VAL A 129 7.23 -1.53 -0.24
N MET A 130 8.19 -2.30 -0.76
CA MET A 130 7.94 -3.48 -1.58
C MET A 130 8.31 -4.73 -0.78
N LEU A 131 7.34 -5.61 -0.59
CA LEU A 131 7.46 -6.84 0.18
C LEU A 131 7.29 -8.04 -0.76
N PRO A 132 8.18 -9.05 -0.74
CA PRO A 132 7.98 -10.28 -1.50
C PRO A 132 6.64 -10.93 -1.16
N LYS A 133 5.77 -11.10 -2.16
CA LYS A 133 4.38 -11.55 -1.94
C LYS A 133 4.31 -12.97 -1.38
N ASP A 134 5.19 -13.86 -1.82
CA ASP A 134 5.27 -15.23 -1.38
C ASP A 134 5.60 -15.36 0.12
N GLN A 135 6.40 -14.44 0.66
CA GLN A 135 6.75 -14.40 2.08
C GLN A 135 5.65 -13.78 2.94
N MET A 136 4.62 -13.17 2.32
CA MET A 136 3.50 -12.52 3.02
C MET A 136 2.27 -13.41 3.15
N ALA A 137 2.30 -14.63 2.60
CA ALA A 137 1.18 -15.56 2.69
C ALA A 137 0.94 -16.02 4.13
N GLU A 138 -0.31 -15.98 4.58
CA GLU A 138 -0.74 -16.42 5.92
C GLU A 138 -1.95 -17.33 5.80
N ARG A 139 -2.00 -18.41 6.61
CA ARG A 139 -3.12 -19.35 6.62
C ARG A 139 -4.42 -18.67 7.07
N GLY A 140 -5.48 -18.83 6.29
CA GLY A 140 -6.79 -18.28 6.61
C GLY A 140 -7.01 -16.82 6.22
N VAL A 141 -6.00 -16.13 5.68
CA VAL A 141 -6.12 -14.75 5.19
C VAL A 141 -6.08 -14.73 3.67
N ARG A 142 -7.14 -14.24 3.07
CA ARG A 142 -7.19 -13.95 1.63
C ARG A 142 -6.64 -12.55 1.40
N LEU A 143 -5.36 -12.44 1.09
CA LEU A 143 -4.69 -11.15 0.86
C LEU A 143 -5.44 -10.27 -0.14
N GLY A 144 -6.03 -10.84 -1.19
CA GLY A 144 -6.82 -10.10 -2.18
C GLY A 144 -7.96 -9.29 -1.57
N ASP A 145 -8.58 -9.76 -0.49
CA ASP A 145 -9.68 -9.06 0.17
C ASP A 145 -9.20 -7.82 0.96
N LEU A 146 -7.90 -7.76 1.27
CA LEU A 146 -7.28 -6.68 2.04
C LEU A 146 -6.59 -5.62 1.18
N MET A 147 -6.50 -5.84 -0.15
CA MET A 147 -5.85 -4.89 -1.05
C MET A 147 -6.71 -3.64 -1.27
N ALA A 148 -6.03 -2.51 -1.52
CA ALA A 148 -6.64 -1.18 -1.63
C ALA A 148 -7.55 -0.87 -0.44
N ARG A 149 -7.05 -1.18 0.77
CA ARG A 149 -7.68 -0.80 2.03
C ARG A 149 -6.74 0.09 2.83
N HIS A 150 -7.34 1.06 3.50
CA HIS A 150 -6.61 1.92 4.42
C HIS A 150 -6.23 1.11 5.67
N VAL A 151 -4.95 1.02 5.94
CA VAL A 151 -4.43 0.48 7.18
C VAL A 151 -4.11 1.68 8.07
N GLY A 152 -4.92 1.88 9.11
CA GLY A 152 -4.79 3.03 10.00
C GLY A 152 -3.44 3.05 10.69
N GLY A 153 -2.95 4.24 11.02
CA GLY A 153 -1.65 4.44 11.64
C GLY A 153 -1.68 5.32 12.88
N ALA A 154 -2.87 5.74 13.35
CA ALA A 154 -2.99 6.57 14.55
C ALA A 154 -2.64 5.82 15.84
N SER A 155 -2.83 4.49 15.89
CA SER A 155 -2.58 3.65 17.05
C SER A 155 -2.45 2.18 16.66
N GLY A 156 -2.10 1.32 17.60
CA GLY A 156 -2.05 -0.13 17.44
C GLY A 156 -0.87 -0.63 16.61
N ILE A 157 -0.96 -1.88 16.17
CA ILE A 157 0.14 -2.56 15.49
C ILE A 157 0.46 -1.92 14.12
N SER A 158 -0.55 -1.35 13.45
CA SER A 158 -0.37 -0.66 12.15
C SER A 158 0.47 0.61 12.27
N ARG A 159 0.39 1.32 13.41
CA ARG A 159 1.27 2.44 13.71
C ARG A 159 2.70 1.97 13.98
N VAL A 160 2.87 0.91 14.76
CA VAL A 160 4.20 0.33 15.01
C VAL A 160 4.85 -0.10 13.69
N ALA A 161 4.08 -0.73 12.79
CA ALA A 161 4.56 -1.09 11.46
C ALA A 161 5.01 0.15 10.66
N LEU A 162 4.18 1.21 10.62
CA LEU A 162 4.49 2.44 9.90
C LEU A 162 5.77 3.10 10.41
N GLU A 163 5.87 3.29 11.72
CA GLU A 163 7.05 3.92 12.33
C GLU A 163 8.32 3.07 12.14
N THR A 164 8.19 1.74 12.21
CA THR A 164 9.31 0.83 11.92
C THR A 164 9.76 0.95 10.47
N MET A 165 8.84 0.99 9.49
CA MET A 165 9.20 1.20 8.08
C MET A 165 9.93 2.54 7.87
N ARG A 166 9.42 3.63 8.45
CA ARG A 166 10.00 4.97 8.36
C ARG A 166 11.39 5.05 8.98
N THR A 167 11.51 4.58 10.23
CA THR A 167 12.78 4.60 10.96
C THR A 167 13.82 3.69 10.30
N THR A 168 13.40 2.50 9.85
CA THR A 168 14.31 1.60 9.10
C THR A 168 14.86 2.31 7.86
N TYR A 169 14.02 2.94 7.04
CA TYR A 169 14.49 3.67 5.87
C TYR A 169 15.54 4.74 6.23
N GLN A 170 15.30 5.51 7.28
CA GLN A 170 16.21 6.58 7.73
C GLN A 170 17.55 6.04 8.24
N GLU A 171 17.54 4.90 8.91
CA GLU A 171 18.71 4.33 9.56
C GLU A 171 19.49 3.32 8.68
N LEU A 172 18.93 2.88 7.54
CA LEU A 172 19.59 1.92 6.64
C LEU A 172 21.05 2.27 6.28
N PRO A 173 21.42 3.56 6.05
CA PRO A 173 22.81 3.92 5.76
C PRO A 173 23.79 3.59 6.91
N ASN A 174 23.28 3.50 8.14
CA ASN A 174 24.05 3.24 9.37
C ASN A 174 24.03 1.76 9.77
N MET A 175 23.27 0.90 9.06
CA MET A 175 23.11 -0.52 9.40
C MET A 175 24.14 -1.39 8.70
N SER A 176 24.58 -2.46 9.36
CA SER A 176 25.23 -3.59 8.69
C SER A 176 24.23 -4.35 7.81
N ALA A 177 24.72 -5.13 6.85
CA ALA A 177 23.87 -5.94 5.97
C ALA A 177 22.96 -6.91 6.77
N ASP A 178 23.48 -7.49 7.85
CA ASP A 178 22.72 -8.41 8.71
C ASP A 178 21.64 -7.66 9.52
N ALA A 179 21.96 -6.49 10.05
CA ALA A 179 20.98 -5.65 10.75
C ALA A 179 19.89 -5.16 9.79
N ALA A 180 20.24 -4.74 8.59
CA ALA A 180 19.29 -4.32 7.56
C ALA A 180 18.35 -5.48 7.17
N ARG A 181 18.86 -6.70 6.98
CA ARG A 181 18.05 -7.89 6.71
C ARG A 181 17.08 -8.18 7.86
N GLY A 182 17.55 -8.20 9.11
CA GLY A 182 16.69 -8.40 10.27
C GLY A 182 15.60 -7.33 10.40
N ALA A 183 15.91 -6.06 10.09
CA ALA A 183 14.93 -4.98 10.05
C ALA A 183 13.85 -5.21 8.97
N GLY A 184 14.22 -5.71 7.80
CA GLY A 184 13.27 -6.09 6.74
C GLY A 184 12.35 -7.23 7.17
N GLU A 185 12.89 -8.27 7.81
CA GLU A 185 12.10 -9.37 8.38
C GLU A 185 11.10 -8.87 9.44
N LEU A 186 11.53 -7.95 10.31
CA LEU A 186 10.66 -7.32 11.30
C LEU A 186 9.53 -6.51 10.64
N ILE A 187 9.83 -5.74 9.60
CA ILE A 187 8.81 -5.01 8.83
C ILE A 187 7.76 -6.00 8.29
N MET A 188 8.18 -7.09 7.65
CA MET A 188 7.26 -8.09 7.12
C MET A 188 6.36 -8.70 8.21
N GLN A 189 6.91 -8.98 9.40
CA GLN A 189 6.15 -9.49 10.54
C GLN A 189 5.10 -8.47 11.02
N LEU A 190 5.47 -7.21 11.19
CA LEU A 190 4.57 -6.16 11.65
C LEU A 190 3.46 -5.86 10.63
N VAL A 191 3.78 -5.84 9.34
CA VAL A 191 2.79 -5.71 8.27
C VAL A 191 1.82 -6.90 8.27
N ARG A 192 2.33 -8.13 8.42
CA ARG A 192 1.47 -9.32 8.54
C ARG A 192 0.51 -9.24 9.72
N LEU A 193 0.98 -8.85 10.89
CA LEU A 193 0.12 -8.65 12.07
C LEU A 193 -0.94 -7.58 11.83
N SER A 194 -0.59 -6.48 11.17
CA SER A 194 -1.54 -5.42 10.80
C SER A 194 -2.63 -5.92 9.84
N LEU A 195 -2.26 -6.78 8.89
CA LEU A 195 -3.22 -7.39 7.95
C LEU A 195 -4.12 -8.42 8.64
N LEU A 196 -3.61 -9.19 9.60
CA LEU A 196 -4.41 -10.12 10.40
C LEU A 196 -5.44 -9.37 11.25
N GLU A 197 -5.04 -8.27 11.89
CA GLU A 197 -5.96 -7.40 12.64
C GLU A 197 -7.06 -6.82 11.74
N LEU A 198 -6.68 -6.32 10.56
CA LEU A 198 -7.62 -5.81 9.57
C LEU A 198 -8.60 -6.89 9.09
N ALA A 199 -8.12 -8.11 8.81
CA ALA A 199 -8.94 -9.25 8.44
C ALA A 199 -9.91 -9.65 9.55
N GLY A 200 -9.47 -9.63 10.80
CA GLY A 200 -10.30 -9.90 11.98
C GLY A 200 -11.41 -8.88 12.17
N GLN A 201 -11.11 -7.60 11.97
CA GLN A 201 -12.13 -6.53 12.02
C GLN A 201 -13.18 -6.69 10.93
N GLU A 202 -12.79 -7.04 9.72
CA GLU A 202 -13.73 -7.29 8.61
C GLU A 202 -14.64 -8.48 8.89
N THR A 203 -14.09 -9.59 9.37
CA THR A 203 -14.88 -10.77 9.72
C THR A 203 -15.92 -10.43 10.77
N ALA A 204 -15.57 -9.68 11.81
CA ALA A 204 -16.49 -9.22 12.84
C ALA A 204 -17.57 -8.26 12.28
N MET A 205 -17.21 -7.35 11.37
CA MET A 205 -18.16 -6.48 10.69
C MET A 205 -19.14 -7.26 9.81
N THR A 206 -18.63 -8.21 9.04
CA THR A 206 -19.46 -9.07 8.17
C THR A 206 -20.42 -9.92 9.01
N GLN A 207 -19.95 -10.50 10.11
CA GLN A 207 -20.82 -11.26 11.04
C GLN A 207 -21.89 -10.39 11.66
N ARG A 208 -21.57 -9.15 12.09
CA ARG A 208 -22.56 -8.21 12.63
C ARG A 208 -23.57 -7.78 11.58
N ALA A 209 -23.15 -7.53 10.33
CA ALA A 209 -24.06 -7.20 9.24
C ALA A 209 -25.01 -8.36 8.94
N ALA A 210 -24.50 -9.58 8.80
CA ALA A 210 -25.30 -10.78 8.58
C ALA A 210 -26.29 -11.04 9.72
N LEU A 211 -25.88 -10.84 10.98
CA LEU A 211 -26.75 -10.95 12.13
C LEU A 211 -27.86 -9.88 12.09
N LYS A 212 -27.51 -8.63 11.79
CA LYS A 212 -28.48 -7.54 11.67
C LYS A 212 -29.52 -7.81 10.57
N ASP A 213 -29.09 -8.35 9.42
CA ASP A 213 -30.00 -8.70 8.33
C ASP A 213 -30.91 -9.87 8.73
N ARG A 214 -30.38 -10.89 9.40
CA ARG A 214 -31.20 -11.99 9.94
C ARG A 214 -32.24 -11.51 10.95
N ILE A 215 -31.86 -10.60 11.84
CA ILE A 215 -32.80 -9.99 12.81
C ILE A 215 -33.90 -9.21 12.06
N ARG A 216 -33.52 -8.38 11.09
CA ARG A 216 -34.50 -7.63 10.28
C ARG A 216 -35.46 -8.54 9.53
N ASP A 217 -34.97 -9.59 8.91
CA ASP A 217 -35.77 -10.56 8.19
C ASP A 217 -36.69 -11.34 9.13
N HIS A 218 -36.23 -11.68 10.33
CA HIS A 218 -37.06 -12.32 11.34
C HIS A 218 -38.21 -11.39 11.80
N VAL A 219 -37.86 -10.18 12.17
CA VAL A 219 -38.86 -9.17 12.57
C VAL A 219 -39.88 -8.92 11.45
N ALA A 220 -39.40 -8.74 10.21
CA ALA A 220 -40.29 -8.48 9.07
C ALA A 220 -41.29 -9.64 8.82
N ARG A 221 -40.87 -10.89 9.00
CA ARG A 221 -41.73 -12.08 8.83
C ARG A 221 -42.74 -12.25 9.98
N HIS A 222 -42.38 -11.83 11.18
CA HIS A 222 -43.21 -12.03 12.38
C HIS A 222 -43.80 -10.72 12.91
N LEU A 223 -43.84 -9.65 12.11
CA LEU A 223 -44.31 -8.32 12.53
C LEU A 223 -45.76 -8.31 13.03
N ARG A 224 -46.58 -9.31 12.66
CA ARG A 224 -48.00 -9.46 13.08
C ARG A 224 -48.19 -10.45 14.22
N ASP A 225 -47.10 -11.04 14.70
CA ASP A 225 -47.13 -11.98 15.82
C ASP A 225 -47.12 -11.20 17.14
N PRO A 226 -48.21 -11.31 17.97
CA PRO A 226 -48.29 -10.60 19.25
C PRO A 226 -47.24 -11.12 20.27
N ASP A 227 -46.67 -12.30 20.05
CA ASP A 227 -45.68 -12.92 20.94
C ASP A 227 -44.20 -12.64 20.49
N LEU A 228 -44.01 -11.78 19.47
CA LEU A 228 -42.69 -11.37 19.04
C LEU A 228 -41.96 -10.66 20.16
N SER A 229 -40.90 -11.27 20.68
CA SER A 229 -40.08 -10.73 21.76
C SER A 229 -38.59 -10.71 21.39
N VAL A 230 -37.79 -9.92 22.10
CA VAL A 230 -36.33 -9.83 21.91
C VAL A 230 -35.67 -11.16 22.26
N GLU A 231 -36.25 -11.92 23.20
CA GLU A 231 -35.72 -13.21 23.60
C GLU A 231 -35.97 -14.34 22.58
N GLY A 232 -36.88 -14.11 21.62
CA GLY A 232 -37.20 -15.05 20.53
C GLY A 232 -36.41 -14.84 19.24
N ILE A 233 -35.55 -13.82 19.19
CA ILE A 233 -34.73 -13.47 18.05
C ILE A 233 -33.27 -14.02 18.24
#